data_256a2a0b0ae3281193b003423ad4c448
#
_entry.id   256a2a0b0ae3281193b003423ad4c448
#
_cell.length_a   1.000
_cell.length_b   1.000
_cell.length_c   1.000
_cell.angle_alpha   90.00
_cell.angle_beta   90.00
_cell.angle_gamma   90.00
#
_symmetry.space_group_name_H-M   'P 1'
#
loop_
_entity.id
_entity.type
_entity.pdbx_description
1 polymer ?
#
loop_
_entity_poly.entity_id
_entity_poly.type
_entity_poly.pdbx_seq_one_letter_code
_entity_poly.pdbx_strand_id
1 'polypeptide(L)' 'MREGQIVSLLKKSDTTIPNMVNKMYKELDKRLIPAAQRSVFAHIIDLSERGKISCEGNLAIDNVYALK' A
#
# COMPACT_ATOMS: atom_id res chain seq x y z
N MET A 1 -13.60 0.95 -2.61
CA MET A 1 -12.62 0.00 -3.14
C MET A 1 -11.26 0.23 -2.51
N ARG A 2 -10.53 -0.84 -2.27
CA ARG A 2 -9.20 -0.74 -1.63
C ARG A 2 -8.22 0.09 -2.43
N GLU A 3 -8.26 -0.03 -3.76
CA GLU A 3 -7.40 0.77 -4.63
C GLU A 3 -7.60 2.25 -4.40
N GLY A 4 -8.86 2.69 -4.30
CA GLY A 4 -9.18 4.08 -4.01
C GLY A 4 -8.66 4.54 -2.65
N GLN A 5 -8.72 3.66 -1.64
CA GLN A 5 -8.16 3.97 -0.33
C GLN A 5 -6.65 4.14 -0.38
N ILE A 6 -5.96 3.26 -1.13
CA ILE A 6 -4.50 3.34 -1.30
C ILE A 6 -4.13 4.66 -1.97
N VAL A 7 -4.79 5.00 -3.05
CA VAL A 7 -4.53 6.26 -3.77
C VAL A 7 -4.79 7.47 -2.86
N SER A 8 -5.88 7.45 -2.10
CA SER A 8 -6.19 8.51 -1.14
C SER A 8 -5.09 8.71 -0.10
N LEU A 9 -4.56 7.61 0.44
CA LEU A 9 -3.48 7.69 1.42
C LEU A 9 -2.21 8.27 0.80
N LEU A 10 -1.89 7.87 -0.41
CA LEU A 10 -0.70 8.36 -1.11
C LEU A 10 -0.83 9.82 -1.53
N LYS A 11 -2.05 10.31 -1.73
CA LYS A 11 -2.27 11.74 -1.99
C LYS A 11 -1.90 12.60 -0.80
N LYS A 12 -2.04 12.07 0.41
CA LYS A 12 -1.72 12.80 1.63
C LYS A 12 -0.22 12.83 1.91
N SER A 13 0.44 11.70 1.71
CA SER A 13 1.89 11.59 1.92
C SER A 13 2.38 10.26 1.40
N ASP A 14 3.66 10.20 1.10
CA ASP A 14 4.33 8.94 0.79
C ASP A 14 4.29 8.04 2.01
N THR A 15 4.13 6.74 1.80
CA THR A 15 3.98 5.83 2.93
C THR A 15 4.37 4.40 2.54
N THR A 16 4.49 3.55 3.56
CA THR A 16 4.82 2.13 3.40
C THR A 16 3.55 1.29 3.45
N ILE A 17 3.64 0.04 2.98
CA ILE A 17 2.50 -0.88 3.04
C ILE A 17 2.06 -1.16 4.49
N PRO A 18 2.97 -1.43 5.46
CA PRO A 18 2.53 -1.57 6.85
C PRO A 18 1.75 -0.37 7.37
N ASN A 19 2.16 0.85 7.04
CA ASN A 19 1.44 2.05 7.44
C ASN A 19 0.08 2.14 6.77
N MET A 20 -0.02 1.77 5.49
CA MET A 20 -1.31 1.73 4.80
C MET A 20 -2.27 0.75 5.48
N VAL A 21 -1.79 -0.43 5.83
CA VAL A 21 -2.61 -1.44 6.50
C VAL A 21 -3.10 -0.92 7.85
N ASN A 22 -2.23 -0.27 8.62
CA ASN A 22 -2.64 0.31 9.91
C ASN A 22 -3.73 1.36 9.76
N LYS A 23 -3.71 2.14 8.69
CA LYS A 23 -4.72 3.16 8.44
C LYS A 23 -6.00 2.61 7.85
N MET A 24 -5.90 1.58 7.02
CA MET A 24 -7.05 0.99 6.34
C MET A 24 -7.82 0.00 7.23
N TYR A 25 -7.12 -0.66 8.15
CA TYR A 25 -7.67 -1.72 9.00
C TYR A 25 -7.33 -1.44 10.46
N LYS A 26 -7.99 -0.45 11.05
CA LYS A 26 -7.64 0.03 12.40
C LYS A 26 -7.85 -0.99 13.51
N GLU A 27 -8.77 -1.92 13.33
CA GLU A 27 -9.10 -2.92 14.34
C GLU A 27 -8.80 -4.35 13.90
N LEU A 28 -7.88 -4.49 12.95
CA LEU A 28 -7.55 -5.79 12.42
C LEU A 28 -6.77 -6.64 13.44
N ASP A 29 -7.17 -7.91 13.58
CA ASP A 29 -6.44 -8.87 14.39
C ASP A 29 -5.00 -8.99 13.87
N LYS A 30 -4.04 -9.02 14.79
CA LYS A 30 -2.62 -9.10 14.45
C LYS A 30 -2.29 -10.30 13.56
N ARG A 31 -3.02 -11.39 13.72
CA ARG A 31 -2.80 -12.60 12.90
C ARG A 31 -3.18 -12.39 11.45
N LEU A 32 -4.01 -11.42 11.16
CA LEU A 32 -4.46 -11.11 9.80
C LEU A 32 -3.62 -10.02 9.12
N ILE A 33 -2.74 -9.36 9.86
CA ILE A 33 -1.91 -8.28 9.30
C ILE A 33 -1.05 -8.76 8.13
N PRO A 34 -0.34 -9.91 8.19
CA PRO A 34 0.44 -10.36 7.04
C PRO A 34 -0.40 -10.57 5.79
N ALA A 35 -1.60 -11.13 5.93
CA ALA A 35 -2.49 -11.32 4.79
C ALA A 35 -2.97 -9.99 4.22
N ALA A 36 -3.29 -9.02 5.10
CA ALA A 36 -3.70 -7.68 4.67
C ALA A 36 -2.56 -6.97 3.93
N GLN A 37 -1.33 -7.09 4.42
CA GLN A 37 -0.16 -6.52 3.76
C GLN A 37 0.04 -7.10 2.36
N ARG A 38 -0.14 -8.41 2.19
CA ARG A 38 -0.04 -9.06 0.89
C ARG A 38 -1.11 -8.56 -0.07
N SER A 39 -2.33 -8.40 0.43
CA SER A 39 -3.44 -7.90 -0.37
C SER A 39 -3.15 -6.47 -0.86
N VAL A 40 -2.69 -5.60 0.02
CA VAL A 40 -2.31 -4.23 -0.35
C VAL A 40 -1.15 -4.26 -1.33
N PHE A 41 -0.16 -5.10 -1.10
CA PHE A 41 1.00 -5.23 -1.99
C PHE A 41 0.58 -5.64 -3.41
N ALA A 42 -0.38 -6.55 -3.53
CA ALA A 42 -0.91 -6.94 -4.84
C ALA A 42 -1.51 -5.75 -5.58
N HIS A 43 -2.25 -4.89 -4.89
CA HIS A 43 -2.78 -3.66 -5.49
C HIS A 43 -1.65 -2.69 -5.87
N ILE A 44 -0.62 -2.59 -5.03
CA ILE A 44 0.54 -1.75 -5.29
C ILE A 44 1.26 -2.19 -6.57
N ILE A 45 1.46 -3.50 -6.73
CA ILE A 45 2.09 -4.04 -7.95
C ILE A 45 1.29 -3.65 -9.19
N ASP A 46 -0.02 -3.84 -9.14
CA ASP A 46 -0.90 -3.50 -10.26
C ASP A 46 -0.84 -2.00 -10.56
N LEU A 47 -0.94 -1.16 -9.54
CA LEU A 47 -0.87 0.29 -9.74
C LEU A 47 0.48 0.73 -10.29
N SER A 48 1.56 0.08 -9.85
CA SER A 48 2.90 0.34 -10.36
C SER A 48 3.02 0.00 -11.83
N GLU A 49 2.48 -1.16 -12.23
CA GLU A 49 2.49 -1.58 -13.63
C GLU A 49 1.68 -0.65 -14.53
N ARG A 50 0.62 -0.05 -13.99
CA ARG A 50 -0.17 0.93 -14.72
C ARG A 50 0.44 2.35 -14.67
N GLY A 51 1.59 2.51 -14.03
CA GLY A 51 2.29 3.79 -13.96
C GLY A 51 1.64 4.82 -13.05
N LYS A 52 0.82 4.41 -12.11
CA LYS A 52 0.11 5.33 -11.21
C LYS A 52 0.87 5.65 -9.94
N ILE A 53 1.77 4.77 -9.53
CA ILE A 53 2.59 4.97 -8.34
C ILE A 53 4.04 4.71 -8.66
N SER A 54 4.92 5.19 -7.79
CA SER A 54 6.36 5.00 -7.91
C SER A 54 6.97 4.58 -6.58
N CYS A 55 8.13 3.95 -6.65
CA CYS A 55 8.95 3.67 -5.48
C CYS A 55 10.41 3.67 -5.90
N GLU A 56 11.29 3.86 -4.95
CA GLU A 56 12.72 3.74 -5.21
C GLU A 56 13.14 2.28 -5.08
N GLY A 57 13.90 1.80 -6.06
CA GLY A 57 14.37 0.43 -6.04
C GLY A 57 13.29 -0.57 -6.43
N ASN A 58 13.39 -1.78 -5.90
CA ASN A 58 12.49 -2.87 -6.23
C ASN A 58 11.20 -2.81 -5.43
N LEU A 59 10.14 -3.39 -5.99
CA LEU A 59 8.88 -3.53 -5.26
C LEU A 59 9.08 -4.46 -4.06
N ALA A 60 8.68 -3.99 -2.89
CA ALA A 60 8.80 -4.75 -1.64
C ALA A 60 7.79 -4.22 -0.62
N ILE A 61 7.43 -5.05 0.35
CA ILE A 61 6.44 -4.68 1.36
C ILE A 61 6.94 -3.51 2.22
N ASP A 62 8.22 -3.47 2.51
CA ASP A 62 8.80 -2.45 3.39
C ASP A 62 9.30 -1.20 2.66
N ASN A 63 9.03 -1.09 1.37
CA ASN A 63 9.45 0.09 0.61
C ASN A 63 8.44 1.23 0.77
N VAL A 64 8.90 2.46 0.51
CA VAL A 64 8.05 3.65 0.52
C VAL A 64 7.47 3.88 -0.87
N TYR A 65 6.20 4.16 -0.95
CA TYR A 65 5.49 4.39 -2.20
C TYR A 65 4.92 5.80 -2.27
N ALA A 66 4.82 6.31 -3.48
CA ALA A 66 4.32 7.65 -3.75
C ALA A 66 3.46 7.63 -5.03
N LEU A 67 2.56 8.60 -5.15
CA LEU A 67 1.86 8.82 -6.42
C LEU A 67 2.80 9.45 -7.43
N LYS A 68 2.64 9.05 -8.66
CA LYS A 68 3.33 9.72 -9.77
C LYS A 68 2.65 11.01 -10.14
#